data_b364cd62e7d91d2c7a6a88e100c6f0b3
#
_entry.id   b364cd62e7d91d2c7a6a88e100c6f0b3
#
_cell.length_a   1.000
_cell.length_b   1.000
_cell.length_c   1.000
_cell.angle_alpha   90.00
_cell.angle_beta   90.00
_cell.angle_gamma   90.00
#
_symmetry.space_group_name_H-M   'P 1'
#
loop_
_entity.id
_entity.type
_entity.pdbx_description
1 polymer ?
#
loop_
_entity_poly.entity_id
_entity_poly.type
_entity_poly.pdbx_seq_one_letter_code
_entity_poly.pdbx_strand_id
1 'polypeptide(L)' 'MKEITFKYADAMSNWEWRTQHCTVESVEECIRIYGLGTDCDYEIIEIKEV' A
#
# COMPACT_ATOMS: atom_id res chain seq x y z
N MET A 1 -13.02 7.07 -7.48
CA MET A 1 -12.25 6.41 -6.40
C MET A 1 -11.53 5.20 -6.98
N LYS A 2 -10.41 4.85 -6.39
CA LYS A 2 -9.64 3.68 -6.81
C LYS A 2 -9.50 2.71 -5.66
N GLU A 3 -9.69 1.43 -5.96
CA GLU A 3 -9.43 0.37 -5.01
C GLU A 3 -8.04 -0.17 -5.30
N ILE A 4 -7.14 0.00 -4.37
CA ILE A 4 -5.74 -0.36 -4.53
C ILE A 4 -5.40 -1.55 -3.66
N THR A 5 -4.83 -2.59 -4.28
CA THR A 5 -4.30 -3.74 -3.57
C THR A 5 -2.79 -3.64 -3.62
N PHE A 6 -2.16 -3.66 -2.47
CA PHE A 6 -0.70 -3.55 -2.38
C PHE A 6 -0.17 -4.48 -1.29
N LYS A 7 1.11 -4.76 -1.37
CA LYS A 7 1.79 -5.48 -0.31
C LYS A 7 2.90 -4.60 0.24
N TYR A 8 3.24 -4.81 1.49
CA TYR A 8 4.28 -4.04 2.16
C TYR A 8 5.02 -4.90 3.18
N ALA A 9 6.23 -4.49 3.50
CA ALA A 9 7.06 -5.14 4.51
C ALA A 9 7.79 -4.06 5.29
N ASP A 10 7.84 -4.21 6.61
CA ASP A 10 8.53 -3.27 7.48
C ASP A 10 9.23 -4.00 8.64
N ALA A 11 10.00 -3.24 9.42
CA ALA A 11 10.75 -3.79 10.53
C ALA A 11 9.84 -4.34 11.64
N MET A 12 8.64 -3.78 11.78
CA MET A 12 7.68 -4.21 12.79
C MET A 12 7.15 -5.61 12.50
N SER A 13 7.08 -5.98 11.24
CA SER A 13 6.61 -7.29 10.81
C SER A 13 7.77 -8.24 10.49
N ASN A 14 8.98 -7.87 10.90
CA ASN A 14 10.20 -8.64 10.62
C ASN A 14 10.43 -8.82 9.11
N TRP A 15 10.06 -7.78 8.34
CA TRP A 15 10.18 -7.74 6.88
C TRP A 15 9.38 -8.81 6.16
N GLU A 16 8.29 -9.29 6.78
CA GLU A 16 7.37 -10.19 6.12
C GLU A 16 6.40 -9.38 5.26
N TRP A 17 6.18 -9.84 4.04
CA TRP A 17 5.25 -9.20 3.13
C TRP A 17 3.82 -9.45 3.55
N ARG A 18 3.03 -8.38 3.62
CA ARG A 18 1.62 -8.43 3.97
C ARG A 18 0.83 -7.74 2.88
N THR A 19 -0.34 -8.29 2.56
CA THR A 19 -1.23 -7.72 1.56
C THR A 19 -2.27 -6.83 2.24
N GLN A 20 -2.53 -5.67 1.65
CA GLN A 20 -3.50 -4.72 2.17
C GLN A 20 -4.30 -4.12 1.02
N HIS A 21 -5.50 -3.65 1.33
CA HIS A 21 -6.41 -3.01 0.38
C HIS A 21 -6.80 -1.64 0.91
N CYS A 22 -6.98 -0.68 0.01
CA CYS A 22 -7.51 0.62 0.39
C CYS A 22 -8.34 1.19 -0.76
N THR A 23 -9.28 2.07 -0.42
CA THR A 23 -10.07 2.81 -1.40
C THR A 23 -9.73 4.28 -1.24
N VAL A 24 -9.13 4.87 -2.25
CA VAL A 24 -8.62 6.25 -2.22
C VAL A 24 -8.84 6.91 -3.58
N GLU A 25 -8.59 8.21 -3.65
CA GLU A 25 -8.73 8.94 -4.90
C GLU A 25 -7.54 8.72 -5.84
N SER A 26 -6.36 8.47 -5.28
CA SER A 26 -5.16 8.26 -6.08
C SER A 26 -4.18 7.34 -5.36
N VAL A 27 -3.22 6.81 -6.13
CA VAL A 27 -2.14 5.99 -5.58
C VAL A 27 -1.30 6.81 -4.60
N GLU A 28 -1.06 8.07 -4.90
CA GLU A 28 -0.28 8.95 -4.03
C GLU A 28 -0.94 9.11 -2.66
N GLU A 29 -2.26 9.18 -2.63
CA GLU A 29 -2.99 9.27 -1.38
C GLU A 29 -2.82 7.99 -0.55
N CYS A 30 -2.86 6.84 -1.19
CA CYS A 30 -2.63 5.55 -0.54
C CYS A 30 -1.23 5.50 0.08
N ILE A 31 -0.23 5.91 -0.68
CA ILE A 31 1.15 5.94 -0.21
C ILE A 31 1.30 6.84 1.01
N ARG A 32 0.66 8.01 0.98
CA ARG A 32 0.73 8.97 2.08
C ARG A 32 0.03 8.46 3.34
N ILE A 33 -1.16 7.89 3.20
CA ILE A 33 -1.95 7.42 4.33
C ILE A 33 -1.24 6.28 5.07
N TYR A 34 -0.66 5.36 4.33
CA TYR A 34 0.01 4.20 4.92
C TYR A 34 1.50 4.41 5.17
N GLY A 35 2.04 5.57 4.78
CA GLY A 35 3.46 5.85 4.97
C GLY A 35 4.37 4.95 4.15
N LEU A 36 3.90 4.51 3.00
CA LEU A 36 4.65 3.60 2.15
C LEU A 36 5.90 4.27 1.59
N GLY A 37 7.00 3.51 1.56
CA GLY A 37 8.25 4.01 1.03
C GLY A 37 9.07 4.86 2.00
N THR A 38 8.56 5.11 3.21
CA THR A 38 9.28 5.87 4.24
C THR A 38 10.06 4.94 5.16
N ASP A 39 9.32 4.06 5.88
CA ASP A 39 9.92 3.10 6.80
C ASP A 39 9.63 1.66 6.39
N CYS A 40 9.10 1.47 5.19
CA CYS A 40 8.73 0.14 4.72
C CYS A 40 8.92 0.05 3.21
N ASP A 41 9.05 -1.19 2.73
CA ASP A 41 9.04 -1.47 1.30
C ASP A 41 7.59 -1.75 0.91
N TYR A 42 7.25 -1.48 -0.35
CA TYR A 42 5.90 -1.74 -0.82
C TYR A 42 5.90 -2.07 -2.31
N GLU A 43 4.80 -2.69 -2.75
CA GLU A 43 4.59 -2.97 -4.16
C GLU A 43 3.09 -2.91 -4.44
N ILE A 44 2.70 -2.15 -5.47
CA ILE A 44 1.31 -2.08 -5.91
C ILE A 44 1.03 -3.33 -6.75
N ILE A 45 0.01 -4.10 -6.35
CA ILE A 45 -0.36 -5.33 -7.05
C ILE A 45 -1.44 -5.06 -8.09
N GLU A 46 -2.47 -4.31 -7.71
CA GLU A 46 -3.61 -4.06 -8.58
C GLU A 46 -4.25 -2.72 -8.26
N ILE A 47 -4.77 -2.05 -9.28
CA ILE A 47 -5.53 -0.83 -9.14
C ILE A 47 -6.82 -1.02 -9.92
N LYS A 48 -7.95 -0.88 -9.24
CA LYS A 48 -9.28 -0.97 -9.86
C LYS A 48 -10.00 0.36 -9.71
N GLU A 49 -10.71 0.74 -10.73
CA GLU A 49 -11.58 1.91 -10.67
C GLU A 49 -12.94 1.48 -10.14
N VAL A 50 -13.43 2.16 -9.12
CA VAL A 50 -14.73 1.87 -8.49
C VAL A 50 -15.61 3.11 -8.42
#